data_877b526df27fe1cef44ca50f2341672d
#
_entry.id   877b526df27fe1cef44ca50f2341672d
#
_cell.length_a   1.000
_cell.length_b   1.000
_cell.length_c   1.000
_cell.angle_alpha   90.00
_cell.angle_beta   90.00
_cell.angle_gamma   90.00
#
_symmetry.space_group_name_H-M   'P 1'
#
loop_
_entity.id
_entity.type
_entity.pdbx_description
1 polymer ?
#
loop_
_entity_poly.entity_id
_entity_poly.type
_entity_poly.pdbx_seq_one_letter_code
_entity_poly.pdbx_strand_id
1 'polypeptide(L)'
;MQGRRHLMRLPNGNRADLGTKIEDYTLNTVSGKRIAILGFAFKADTDDTRESPAIHICRMLAEERAELAIHDPQALDNAKRDLAGLAGGVEYVTDPYAAAKDAHAIAILTEWKSFASLDYERIFESMRKPAFIFDGRNILDHKKLHAIGFNVFPLGRSPLTHLE
;
A
#
# COMPACT_ATOMS: atom_id res chain seq x y z
N MET A 1 -13.49 -18.66 -6.04
CA MET A 1 -12.97 -18.53 -5.63
C MET A 1 -12.89 -17.83 -4.64
N GLN A 2 -12.93 -17.65 -4.09
CA GLN A 2 -13.18 -16.91 -3.34
C GLN A 2 -12.97 -17.08 -1.96
N GLY A 3 -13.23 -17.91 -1.28
CA GLY A 3 -13.08 -18.17 0.14
C GLY A 3 -11.65 -18.15 0.63
N ARG A 4 -10.72 -18.23 -0.23
CA ARG A 4 -9.31 -18.30 0.19
C ARG A 4 -8.86 -17.09 0.98
N ARG A 5 -9.52 -15.97 0.83
CA ARG A 5 -9.17 -14.77 1.58
C ARG A 5 -9.25 -14.96 3.06
N HIS A 6 -10.18 -15.78 3.49
CA HIS A 6 -10.36 -16.03 4.91
C HIS A 6 -9.17 -16.72 5.54
N LEU A 7 -8.44 -17.48 4.73
CA LEU A 7 -7.30 -18.24 5.21
C LEU A 7 -6.10 -17.35 5.53
N MET A 8 -6.13 -16.12 5.05
CA MET A 8 -5.03 -15.18 5.26
C MET A 8 -5.14 -14.42 6.57
N ARG A 9 -6.21 -14.62 7.31
CA ARG A 9 -6.43 -13.86 8.52
C ARG A 9 -5.50 -14.32 9.64
N LEU A 10 -4.83 -13.37 10.26
CA LEU A 10 -3.91 -13.62 11.35
C LEU A 10 -4.58 -13.32 12.68
N PRO A 11 -4.02 -13.83 13.80
CA PRO A 11 -4.62 -13.58 15.11
C PRO A 11 -4.84 -12.12 15.45
N ASN A 12 -3.90 -11.25 15.11
CA ASN A 12 -4.08 -9.82 15.32
C ASN A 12 -4.77 -9.14 14.15
N GLY A 13 -5.06 -9.85 13.09
CA GLY A 13 -5.96 -9.51 12.01
C GLY A 13 -5.56 -8.36 11.11
N ASN A 14 -5.23 -7.22 11.65
CA ASN A 14 -5.15 -5.99 10.87
C ASN A 14 -4.22 -6.06 9.67
N ARG A 15 -3.07 -6.71 9.82
CA ARG A 15 -2.08 -6.78 8.75
C ARG A 15 -2.62 -7.57 7.56
N ALA A 16 -3.14 -8.77 7.85
CA ALA A 16 -3.67 -9.61 6.80
C ALA A 16 -4.93 -9.01 6.20
N ASP A 17 -5.74 -8.33 7.03
CA ASP A 17 -6.95 -7.70 6.54
C ASP A 17 -6.64 -6.60 5.54
N LEU A 18 -5.61 -5.79 5.76
CA LEU A 18 -5.27 -4.74 4.82
C LEU A 18 -4.79 -5.34 3.50
N GLY A 19 -3.91 -6.33 3.54
CA GLY A 19 -3.45 -6.99 2.32
C GLY A 19 -4.59 -7.63 1.56
N THR A 20 -5.51 -8.28 2.28
CA THR A 20 -6.68 -8.90 1.67
C THR A 20 -7.57 -7.85 1.02
N LYS A 21 -7.77 -6.70 1.68
CA LYS A 21 -8.56 -5.61 1.10
C LYS A 21 -7.92 -5.10 -0.18
N ILE A 22 -6.61 -4.90 -0.19
CA ILE A 22 -5.93 -4.46 -1.40
C ILE A 22 -6.21 -5.45 -2.52
N GLU A 23 -6.08 -6.72 -2.25
CA GLU A 23 -6.32 -7.74 -3.25
C GLU A 23 -7.77 -7.74 -3.73
N ASP A 24 -8.72 -7.67 -2.79
CA ASP A 24 -10.13 -7.77 -3.13
C ASP A 24 -10.62 -6.56 -3.93
N TYR A 25 -10.19 -5.37 -3.56
CA TYR A 25 -10.72 -4.15 -4.15
C TYR A 25 -9.97 -3.72 -5.41
N THR A 26 -8.83 -4.33 -5.71
CA THR A 26 -8.17 -4.07 -6.98
C THR A 26 -8.55 -5.14 -8.00
N LEU A 27 -9.85 -5.31 -8.19
CA LEU A 27 -10.42 -6.22 -9.19
C LEU A 27 -10.19 -7.68 -8.87
N ASN A 28 -10.22 -8.01 -7.58
CA ASN A 28 -10.09 -9.38 -7.07
C ASN A 28 -8.75 -10.03 -7.33
N THR A 29 -7.78 -9.29 -7.82
CA THR A 29 -6.45 -9.81 -8.01
C THR A 29 -5.45 -8.66 -8.04
N VAL A 30 -4.27 -8.93 -7.50
CA VAL A 30 -3.16 -7.98 -7.61
C VAL A 30 -2.12 -8.49 -8.60
N SER A 31 -2.36 -9.64 -9.23
CA SER A 31 -1.40 -10.24 -10.14
C SER A 31 -1.12 -9.30 -11.31
N GLY A 32 0.14 -8.96 -11.50
CA GLY A 32 0.55 -8.05 -12.57
C GLY A 32 0.23 -6.59 -12.31
N LYS A 33 -0.34 -6.25 -11.14
CA LYS A 33 -0.67 -4.87 -10.83
C LYS A 33 0.44 -4.23 -10.01
N ARG A 34 0.70 -2.98 -10.30
CA ARG A 34 1.72 -2.21 -9.57
C ARG A 34 1.07 -1.59 -8.34
N ILE A 35 1.63 -1.88 -7.18
CA ILE A 35 1.17 -1.36 -5.90
C ILE A 35 2.29 -0.52 -5.30
N ALA A 36 2.02 0.74 -5.04
CA ALA A 36 2.97 1.63 -4.39
C ALA A 36 2.84 1.47 -2.89
N ILE A 37 3.94 1.11 -2.24
CA ILE A 37 3.98 0.95 -0.78
C ILE A 37 4.66 2.19 -0.21
N LEU A 38 3.92 3.00 0.50
CA LEU A 38 4.47 4.19 1.14
C LEU A 38 4.62 3.92 2.63
N GLY A 39 5.88 3.76 3.03
CA GLY A 39 6.21 3.45 4.41
C GLY A 39 6.51 1.99 4.61
N PHE A 40 7.71 1.70 5.09
CA PHE A 40 8.11 0.34 5.42
C PHE A 40 8.61 0.24 6.86
N ALA A 41 9.01 1.35 7.45
CA ALA A 41 9.46 1.38 8.83
C ALA A 41 8.33 1.01 9.78
N PHE A 42 8.69 0.51 10.95
CA PHE A 42 7.75 0.16 12.01
C PHE A 42 6.88 1.37 12.40
N LYS A 43 7.49 2.55 12.45
CA LYS A 43 6.81 3.82 12.74
C LYS A 43 7.60 4.94 12.10
N ALA A 44 7.03 6.16 12.14
CA ALA A 44 7.70 7.32 11.58
C ALA A 44 8.98 7.66 12.36
N ASP A 45 9.86 8.38 11.69
CA ASP A 45 11.08 8.94 12.29
C ASP A 45 12.10 7.89 12.72
N THR A 46 12.09 6.74 12.07
CA THR A 46 13.10 5.69 12.31
C THR A 46 13.26 4.85 11.04
N ASP A 47 14.39 4.16 10.95
CA ASP A 47 14.60 3.15 9.90
C ASP A 47 14.33 1.74 10.39
N ASP A 48 13.85 1.59 11.64
CA ASP A 48 13.65 0.28 12.26
C ASP A 48 12.46 -0.41 11.61
N THR A 49 12.71 -1.58 11.04
CA THR A 49 11.67 -2.36 10.36
C THR A 49 11.26 -3.60 11.16
N ARG A 50 11.86 -3.80 12.33
CA ARG A 50 11.51 -4.96 13.16
C ARG A 50 10.03 -4.84 13.55
N GLU A 51 9.30 -5.94 13.43
CA GLU A 51 7.87 -5.97 13.74
C GLU A 51 7.01 -5.10 12.83
N SER A 52 7.57 -4.59 11.73
CA SER A 52 6.77 -3.77 10.82
C SER A 52 5.73 -4.62 10.09
N PRO A 53 4.46 -4.21 10.09
CA PRO A 53 3.46 -4.92 9.31
C PRO A 53 3.73 -4.89 7.82
N ALA A 54 4.54 -3.95 7.34
CA ALA A 54 4.86 -3.85 5.93
C ALA A 54 5.57 -5.10 5.41
N ILE A 55 6.39 -5.75 6.24
CA ILE A 55 7.09 -6.96 5.82
C ILE A 55 6.07 -8.02 5.41
N HIS A 56 5.11 -8.27 6.28
CA HIS A 56 4.11 -9.30 6.02
C HIS A 56 3.23 -8.96 4.83
N ILE A 57 2.77 -7.71 4.77
CA ILE A 57 1.89 -7.27 3.69
C ILE A 57 2.61 -7.35 2.34
N CYS A 58 3.86 -6.90 2.27
CA CYS A 58 4.61 -6.96 1.03
C CYS A 58 4.86 -8.40 0.59
N ARG A 59 5.17 -9.28 1.53
CA ARG A 59 5.36 -10.69 1.19
C ARG A 59 4.07 -11.30 0.65
N MET A 60 2.95 -10.99 1.27
CA MET A 60 1.68 -11.52 0.84
C MET A 60 1.33 -11.05 -0.57
N LEU A 61 1.51 -9.76 -0.83
CA LEU A 61 1.22 -9.21 -2.16
C LEU A 61 2.17 -9.79 -3.22
N ALA A 62 3.45 -9.93 -2.88
CA ALA A 62 4.42 -10.50 -3.82
C ALA A 62 4.11 -11.95 -4.15
N GLU A 63 3.63 -12.72 -3.18
CA GLU A 63 3.22 -14.10 -3.42
C GLU A 63 2.05 -14.17 -4.37
N GLU A 64 1.21 -13.15 -4.38
CA GLU A 64 0.09 -13.04 -5.31
C GLU A 64 0.52 -12.37 -6.62
N ARG A 65 1.81 -12.19 -6.82
CA ARG A 65 2.42 -11.68 -8.06
C ARG A 65 2.14 -10.22 -8.35
N ALA A 66 1.91 -9.42 -7.33
CA ALA A 66 1.88 -7.98 -7.48
C ALA A 66 3.28 -7.46 -7.75
N GLU A 67 3.36 -6.35 -8.47
CA GLU A 67 4.62 -5.62 -8.64
C GLU A 67 4.64 -4.51 -7.60
N LEU A 68 5.66 -4.50 -6.77
CA LEU A 68 5.73 -3.56 -5.66
C LEU A 68 6.72 -2.44 -5.94
N ALA A 69 6.32 -1.21 -5.65
CA ALA A 69 7.21 -0.07 -5.67
C ALA A 69 7.23 0.50 -4.25
N ILE A 70 8.33 0.33 -3.56
CA ILE A 70 8.42 0.64 -2.14
C ILE A 70 9.19 1.93 -1.94
N HIS A 71 8.59 2.82 -1.17
CA HIS A 71 9.23 4.06 -0.75
C HIS A 71 9.12 4.21 0.76
N ASP A 72 10.22 4.61 1.38
CA ASP A 72 10.24 5.00 2.78
C ASP A 72 11.37 6.03 2.94
N PRO A 73 11.13 7.13 3.67
CA PRO A 73 12.17 8.16 3.80
C PRO A 73 13.46 7.68 4.45
N GLN A 74 13.43 6.62 5.28
CA GLN A 74 14.62 6.19 5.99
C GLN A 74 14.89 4.69 5.93
N ALA A 75 13.90 3.86 5.56
CA ALA A 75 13.99 2.42 5.78
C ALA A 75 14.21 1.60 4.52
N LEU A 76 14.60 2.21 3.39
CA LEU A 76 14.74 1.44 2.14
C LEU A 76 15.80 0.36 2.22
N ASP A 77 16.94 0.63 2.88
CA ASP A 77 17.98 -0.38 2.99
C ASP A 77 17.52 -1.57 3.82
N ASN A 78 16.81 -1.30 4.90
CA ASN A 78 16.27 -2.38 5.72
C ASN A 78 15.17 -3.14 4.99
N ALA A 79 14.38 -2.45 4.17
CA ALA A 79 13.37 -3.11 3.35
C ALA A 79 14.01 -4.08 2.37
N LYS A 80 15.09 -3.66 1.72
CA LYS A 80 15.80 -4.55 0.79
C LYS A 80 16.30 -5.81 1.49
N ARG A 81 16.83 -5.65 2.71
CA ARG A 81 17.29 -6.79 3.48
C ARG A 81 16.12 -7.71 3.86
N ASP A 82 15.04 -7.11 4.35
CA ASP A 82 13.91 -7.88 4.88
C ASP A 82 13.15 -8.61 3.79
N LEU A 83 13.16 -8.09 2.57
CA LEU A 83 12.46 -8.70 1.45
C LEU A 83 13.38 -9.43 0.50
N ALA A 84 14.63 -9.65 0.88
CA ALA A 84 15.57 -10.39 0.05
C ALA A 84 15.02 -11.79 -0.22
N GLY A 85 15.17 -12.24 -1.44
CA GLY A 85 14.72 -13.57 -1.84
C GLY A 85 13.30 -13.64 -2.36
N LEU A 86 12.55 -12.54 -2.30
CA LEU A 86 11.22 -12.56 -2.91
C LEU A 86 11.35 -12.63 -4.43
N ALA A 87 10.57 -13.51 -5.02
CA ALA A 87 10.46 -13.56 -6.47
C ALA A 87 9.56 -12.44 -6.93
N GLY A 88 9.80 -11.95 -8.15
CA GLY A 88 8.92 -10.95 -8.73
C GLY A 88 9.49 -9.55 -8.64
N GLY A 89 8.70 -8.60 -9.08
CA GLY A 89 9.17 -7.23 -9.25
C GLY A 89 9.02 -6.43 -7.97
N VAL A 90 10.12 -6.24 -7.28
CA VAL A 90 10.15 -5.32 -6.15
C VAL A 90 11.14 -4.22 -6.47
N GLU A 91 10.64 -3.00 -6.49
CA GLU A 91 11.41 -1.81 -6.80
C GLU A 91 11.49 -0.94 -5.56
N TYR A 92 12.66 -0.40 -5.27
CA TYR A 92 12.87 0.47 -4.11
C TYR A 92 13.19 1.86 -4.63
N VAL A 93 12.35 2.84 -4.30
CA VAL A 93 12.46 4.17 -4.90
C VAL A 93 12.53 5.25 -3.83
N THR A 94 13.36 6.24 -4.09
CA THR A 94 13.54 7.34 -3.14
C THR A 94 12.50 8.43 -3.29
N ASP A 95 11.76 8.43 -4.40
CA ASP A 95 10.76 9.45 -4.70
C ASP A 95 9.37 8.83 -4.61
N PRO A 96 8.51 9.31 -3.68
CA PRO A 96 7.16 8.74 -3.58
C PRO A 96 6.32 8.94 -4.84
N TYR A 97 6.57 10.01 -5.60
CA TYR A 97 5.84 10.21 -6.84
C TYR A 97 6.24 9.16 -7.89
N ALA A 98 7.51 8.76 -7.89
CA ALA A 98 7.96 7.70 -8.78
C ALA A 98 7.33 6.35 -8.40
N ALA A 99 7.15 6.11 -7.10
CA ALA A 99 6.49 4.88 -6.66
C ALA A 99 5.06 4.83 -7.17
N ALA A 100 4.36 5.96 -7.11
CA ALA A 100 2.94 6.03 -7.46
C ALA A 100 2.69 6.01 -8.97
N LYS A 101 3.68 6.36 -9.78
CA LYS A 101 3.49 6.45 -11.22
C LYS A 101 3.08 5.09 -11.79
N ASP A 102 2.00 5.08 -12.55
CA ASP A 102 1.43 3.88 -13.17
C ASP A 102 0.98 2.83 -12.15
N ALA A 103 0.85 3.20 -10.87
CA ALA A 103 0.36 2.28 -9.87
C ALA A 103 -1.15 2.14 -9.97
N HIS A 104 -1.64 0.96 -9.63
CA HIS A 104 -3.07 0.70 -9.51
C HIS A 104 -3.57 1.06 -8.13
N ALA A 105 -2.71 0.99 -7.14
CA ALA A 105 -3.08 1.27 -5.75
C ALA A 105 -1.89 1.81 -4.98
N ILE A 106 -2.20 2.55 -3.93
CA ILE A 106 -1.23 3.02 -2.95
C ILE A 106 -1.63 2.45 -1.61
N ALA A 107 -0.65 1.94 -0.85
CA ALA A 107 -0.87 1.51 0.52
C ALA A 107 0.01 2.34 1.44
N ILE A 108 -0.61 3.04 2.39
CA ILE A 108 0.11 3.81 3.40
C ILE A 108 0.28 2.91 4.61
N LEU A 109 1.51 2.52 4.90
CA LEU A 109 1.79 1.55 5.97
C LEU A 109 2.56 2.14 7.15
N THR A 110 3.11 3.33 7.01
CA THR A 110 3.80 4.04 8.09
C THR A 110 3.31 5.48 8.13
N GLU A 111 3.21 6.04 9.34
CA GLU A 111 2.59 7.35 9.53
C GLU A 111 3.59 8.51 9.39
N TRP A 112 4.38 8.51 8.32
CA TRP A 112 5.26 9.64 8.05
C TRP A 112 4.44 10.89 7.75
N LYS A 113 4.78 12.01 8.39
CA LYS A 113 4.06 13.26 8.15
C LYS A 113 4.14 13.71 6.71
N SER A 114 5.27 13.43 6.07
CA SER A 114 5.46 13.83 4.68
C SER A 114 4.44 13.19 3.74
N PHE A 115 3.89 12.03 4.10
CA PHE A 115 2.89 11.40 3.24
C PHE A 115 1.57 12.17 3.24
N ALA A 116 1.24 12.86 4.32
CA ALA A 116 0.02 13.66 4.37
C ALA A 116 0.10 14.92 3.51
N SER A 117 1.31 15.38 3.20
CA SER A 117 1.48 16.62 2.44
C SER A 117 1.93 16.42 1.00
N LEU A 118 1.83 15.20 0.47
CA LEU A 118 2.10 14.96 -0.94
C LEU A 118 1.02 15.60 -1.82
N ASP A 119 1.39 15.86 -3.06
CA ASP A 119 0.46 16.41 -4.06
C ASP A 119 -0.35 15.25 -4.64
N TYR A 120 -1.49 14.96 -4.02
CA TYR A 120 -2.31 13.81 -4.40
C TYR A 120 -3.06 14.02 -5.71
N GLU A 121 -3.25 15.27 -6.15
CA GLU A 121 -3.80 15.51 -7.49
C GLU A 121 -2.82 15.05 -8.55
N ARG A 122 -1.55 15.40 -8.37
CA ARG A 122 -0.50 14.96 -9.26
C ARG A 122 -0.37 13.44 -9.25
N ILE A 123 -0.43 12.86 -8.06
CA ILE A 123 -0.34 11.41 -7.92
C ILE A 123 -1.50 10.74 -8.66
N PHE A 124 -2.72 11.24 -8.44
CA PHE A 124 -3.89 10.66 -9.09
C PHE A 124 -3.75 10.64 -10.60
N GLU A 125 -3.26 11.74 -11.18
CA GLU A 125 -3.10 11.83 -12.62
C GLU A 125 -2.09 10.83 -13.16
N SER A 126 -1.09 10.48 -12.36
CA SER A 126 -0.04 9.56 -12.79
C SER A 126 -0.40 8.10 -12.61
N MET A 127 -1.47 7.80 -11.90
CA MET A 127 -1.85 6.43 -11.59
C MET A 127 -2.80 5.87 -12.64
N ARG A 128 -2.91 4.55 -12.65
CA ARG A 128 -3.91 3.88 -13.47
C ARG A 128 -5.29 4.00 -12.81
N LYS A 129 -6.31 3.99 -13.66
CA LYS A 129 -7.69 4.16 -13.19
C LYS A 129 -8.45 2.84 -13.30
N PRO A 130 -9.31 2.54 -12.37
CA PRO A 130 -9.62 3.31 -11.16
C PRO A 130 -8.44 3.28 -10.19
N ALA A 131 -8.21 4.41 -9.51
CA ALA A 131 -7.08 4.55 -8.59
C ALA A 131 -7.53 4.29 -7.16
N PHE A 132 -6.83 3.40 -6.48
CA PHE A 132 -7.15 2.99 -5.12
C PHE A 132 -6.09 3.50 -4.15
N ILE A 133 -6.53 3.91 -2.96
CA ILE A 133 -5.60 4.25 -1.90
C ILE A 133 -6.08 3.63 -0.60
N PHE A 134 -5.19 2.86 0.03
CA PHE A 134 -5.48 2.15 1.28
C PHE A 134 -4.67 2.81 2.37
N ASP A 135 -5.36 3.53 3.25
CA ASP A 135 -4.69 4.28 4.32
C ASP A 135 -4.69 3.43 5.59
N GLY A 136 -3.63 2.69 5.76
CA GLY A 136 -3.49 1.77 6.89
C GLY A 136 -3.15 2.45 8.20
N ARG A 137 -2.93 3.77 8.19
CA ARG A 137 -2.59 4.53 9.40
C ARG A 137 -3.55 5.67 9.66
N ASN A 138 -4.52 5.88 8.78
CA ASN A 138 -5.54 6.93 8.89
C ASN A 138 -4.94 8.33 9.05
N ILE A 139 -3.96 8.65 8.21
CA ILE A 139 -3.26 9.92 8.28
C ILE A 139 -3.63 10.88 7.16
N LEU A 140 -4.45 10.44 6.20
CA LEU A 140 -4.76 11.25 5.03
C LEU A 140 -6.14 11.89 5.17
N ASP A 141 -6.35 12.95 4.40
CA ASP A 141 -7.65 13.60 4.31
C ASP A 141 -8.51 12.80 3.32
N HIS A 142 -9.31 11.88 3.84
CA HIS A 142 -10.03 10.91 3.01
C HIS A 142 -11.07 11.57 2.12
N LYS A 143 -11.77 12.59 2.61
CA LYS A 143 -12.78 13.26 1.82
C LYS A 143 -12.15 14.03 0.65
N LYS A 144 -11.00 14.65 0.91
CA LYS A 144 -10.29 15.35 -0.14
C LYS A 144 -9.81 14.38 -1.21
N LEU A 145 -9.28 13.23 -0.81
CA LEU A 145 -8.83 12.21 -1.75
C LEU A 145 -9.99 11.70 -2.60
N HIS A 146 -11.12 11.45 -1.97
CA HIS A 146 -12.30 11.02 -2.69
C HIS A 146 -12.75 12.07 -3.71
N ALA A 147 -12.71 13.34 -3.32
CA ALA A 147 -13.09 14.42 -4.21
C ALA A 147 -12.15 14.54 -5.42
N ILE A 148 -10.87 14.21 -5.23
CA ILE A 148 -9.90 14.17 -6.34
C ILE A 148 -10.24 13.06 -7.32
N GLY A 149 -10.78 11.94 -6.84
CA GLY A 149 -11.15 10.82 -7.69
C GLY A 149 -10.74 9.46 -7.17
N PHE A 150 -10.00 9.42 -6.07
CA PHE A 150 -9.57 8.14 -5.51
C PHE A 150 -10.71 7.34 -4.92
N ASN A 151 -10.59 6.04 -5.01
CA ASN A 151 -11.35 5.13 -4.18
C ASN A 151 -10.55 4.93 -2.91
N VAL A 152 -11.09 5.36 -1.77
CA VAL A 152 -10.34 5.49 -0.53
C VAL A 152 -10.79 4.43 0.47
N PHE A 153 -9.84 3.69 1.01
CA PHE A 153 -10.11 2.60 1.97
C PHE A 153 -9.33 2.88 3.25
N PRO A 154 -9.94 3.60 4.21
CA PRO A 154 -9.30 3.83 5.51
C PRO A 154 -9.36 2.57 6.35
N LEU A 155 -8.38 2.39 7.21
CA LEU A 155 -8.40 1.25 8.13
C LEU A 155 -9.48 1.48 9.18
N GLY A 156 -10.37 0.50 9.32
CA GLY A 156 -11.40 0.55 10.35
C GLY A 156 -12.52 1.56 10.13
N ARG A 157 -12.62 2.13 8.94
CA ARG A 157 -13.67 3.10 8.60
C ARG A 157 -14.31 2.71 7.28
N SER A 158 -15.48 3.28 7.03
CA SER A 158 -16.18 3.00 5.79
C SER A 158 -15.44 3.55 4.59
N PRO A 159 -15.36 2.81 3.50
CA PRO A 159 -14.71 3.30 2.28
C PRO A 159 -15.47 4.45 1.65
N LEU A 160 -14.73 5.28 0.94
CA LEU A 160 -15.29 6.33 0.10
C LEU A 160 -14.91 5.99 -1.34
N THR A 161 -15.89 5.55 -2.12
CA THR A 161 -15.59 5.03 -3.45
C THR A 161 -16.41 5.72 -4.53
N HIS A 162 -15.96 5.54 -5.78
CA HIS A 162 -16.68 5.91 -6.98
C HIS A 162 -17.15 4.65 -7.72
N LEU A 163 -16.95 3.50 -7.11
CA LEU A 163 -17.37 2.22 -7.70
C LEU A 163 -18.86 2.01 -7.48
N GLU A 164 -19.45 1.25 -8.39
CA GLU A 164 -20.87 0.94 -8.31
C GLU A 164 -21.15 -0.42 -7.73
#